data_07aacc80f8eac73c7f1fcea1399a4e95
#
_entry.id   07aacc80f8eac73c7f1fcea1399a4e95
#
_cell.length_a   1.000
_cell.length_b   1.000
_cell.length_c   1.000
_cell.angle_alpha   90.00
_cell.angle_beta   90.00
_cell.angle_gamma   90.00
#
_symmetry.space_group_name_H-M   'P 1'
#
loop_
_entity.id
_entity.type
_entity.pdbx_description
1 polymer ?
#
loop_
_entity_poly.entity_id
_entity_poly.type
_entity_poly.pdbx_seq_one_letter_code
_entity_poly.pdbx_strand_id
1 'polypeptide(L)'
;MSLKIRTGRLTIQPFQPKFLEDYYREFTEEITKYQYPDPFPDLEAASQTLSGFARDMEAGDMLELVILSREGEFLGSVEVFGLQEEAPELGLWLKSAAQGSGYGYEALRAVLDYLNGLNKYRHYIYEADVRNAPSLGLAEKFRSEAGERQDLTTESGKELVLQVYRIFA
;
A
#
# COMPACT_ATOMS: atom_id res chain seq x y z
N MET A 1 2.67 9.72 -15.56
CA MET A 1 3.70 8.74 -15.21
C MET A 1 3.47 7.44 -15.96
N SER A 2 4.50 6.88 -16.56
CA SER A 2 4.41 5.69 -17.43
C SER A 2 4.84 4.39 -16.75
N LEU A 3 5.00 4.37 -15.41
CA LEU A 3 5.40 3.18 -14.67
C LEU A 3 4.39 2.04 -14.86
N LYS A 4 4.88 0.87 -15.22
CA LYS A 4 4.08 -0.33 -15.33
C LYS A 4 4.91 -1.55 -14.97
N ILE A 5 4.58 -2.18 -13.85
CA ILE A 5 5.26 -3.37 -13.35
C ILE A 5 4.37 -4.58 -13.66
N ARG A 6 4.94 -5.60 -14.28
CA ARG A 6 4.24 -6.86 -14.57
C ARG A 6 4.88 -8.00 -13.82
N THR A 7 4.05 -8.84 -13.24
CA THR A 7 4.45 -10.08 -12.58
C THR A 7 3.81 -11.30 -13.27
N GLY A 8 3.93 -12.46 -12.68
CA GLY A 8 3.25 -13.67 -13.18
C GLY A 8 1.74 -13.52 -13.29
N ARG A 9 1.10 -12.85 -12.32
CA ARG A 9 -0.36 -12.73 -12.23
C ARG A 9 -0.89 -11.31 -12.22
N LEU A 10 -0.03 -10.29 -12.07
CA LEU A 10 -0.44 -8.93 -11.77
C LEU A 10 0.10 -7.92 -12.79
N THR A 11 -0.61 -6.80 -12.89
CA THR A 11 -0.12 -5.55 -13.45
C THR A 11 -0.26 -4.47 -12.38
N ILE A 12 0.82 -3.77 -12.08
CA ILE A 12 0.87 -2.70 -11.07
C ILE A 12 1.23 -1.42 -11.79
N GLN A 13 0.40 -0.40 -11.63
CA GLN A 13 0.54 0.86 -12.36
C GLN A 13 0.00 2.03 -11.56
N PRO A 14 0.39 3.28 -11.88
CA PRO A 14 -0.12 4.45 -11.20
C PRO A 14 -1.65 4.52 -11.18
N PHE A 15 -2.19 5.00 -10.05
CA PHE A 15 -3.60 5.32 -9.96
C PHE A 15 -4.00 6.29 -11.08
N GLN A 16 -5.18 6.06 -11.63
CA GLN A 16 -5.83 6.94 -12.61
C GLN A 16 -7.31 7.14 -12.22
N PRO A 17 -7.95 8.23 -12.61
CA PRO A 17 -9.35 8.49 -12.26
C PRO A 17 -10.33 7.37 -12.61
N LYS A 18 -10.04 6.59 -13.63
CA LYS A 18 -10.87 5.43 -14.02
C LYS A 18 -10.97 4.34 -12.96
N PHE A 19 -10.05 4.32 -11.99
CA PHE A 19 -10.04 3.35 -10.87
C PHE A 19 -10.73 3.88 -9.61
N LEU A 20 -11.19 5.13 -9.62
CA LEU A 20 -11.74 5.78 -8.44
C LEU A 20 -12.92 5.01 -7.82
N GLU A 21 -13.87 4.60 -8.66
CA GLU A 21 -15.06 3.91 -8.17
C GLU A 21 -14.74 2.54 -7.57
N ASP A 22 -13.86 1.78 -8.22
CA ASP A 22 -13.39 0.49 -7.69
C ASP A 22 -12.66 0.68 -6.36
N TYR A 23 -11.75 1.64 -6.30
CA TYR A 23 -10.99 1.95 -5.09
C TYR A 23 -11.92 2.30 -3.94
N TYR A 24 -12.84 3.24 -4.15
CA TYR A 24 -13.81 3.66 -3.14
C TYR A 24 -14.70 2.52 -2.67
N ARG A 25 -15.21 1.71 -3.59
CA ARG A 25 -16.10 0.59 -3.28
C ARG A 25 -15.43 -0.49 -2.45
N GLU A 26 -14.17 -0.79 -2.76
CA GLU A 26 -13.46 -1.92 -2.16
C GLU A 26 -12.67 -1.56 -0.89
N PHE A 27 -12.41 -0.28 -0.65
CA PHE A 27 -11.71 0.19 0.55
C PHE A 27 -12.70 0.40 1.70
N THR A 28 -13.16 -0.71 2.28
CA THR A 28 -14.25 -0.80 3.24
C THR A 28 -13.78 -0.80 4.69
N GLU A 29 -14.73 -0.71 5.64
CA GLU A 29 -14.44 -0.88 7.07
C GLU A 29 -13.84 -2.25 7.39
N GLU A 30 -14.27 -3.30 6.71
CA GLU A 30 -13.71 -4.64 6.85
C GLU A 30 -12.24 -4.67 6.46
N ILE A 31 -11.89 -4.09 5.31
CA ILE A 31 -10.51 -4.00 4.82
C ILE A 31 -9.65 -3.18 5.77
N THR A 32 -10.16 -2.06 6.27
CA THR A 32 -9.41 -1.12 7.10
C THR A 32 -9.51 -1.41 8.60
N LYS A 33 -10.10 -2.52 9.00
CA LYS A 33 -10.32 -2.87 10.41
C LYS A 33 -9.06 -2.70 11.27
N TYR A 34 -7.91 -3.08 10.76
CA TYR A 34 -6.61 -2.97 11.41
C TYR A 34 -5.64 -2.09 10.62
N GLN A 35 -6.16 -1.15 9.86
CA GLN A 35 -5.38 -0.25 9.03
C GLN A 35 -5.84 1.20 9.20
N TYR A 36 -5.04 2.12 8.76
CA TYR A 36 -5.38 3.52 8.56
C TYR A 36 -5.00 3.96 7.13
N PRO A 37 -5.62 4.98 6.57
CA PRO A 37 -6.71 5.75 7.16
C PRO A 37 -8.02 4.97 7.25
N ASP A 38 -9.04 5.59 7.82
CA ASP A 38 -10.40 5.08 7.76
C ASP A 38 -10.91 5.06 6.32
N PRO A 39 -11.98 4.30 6.00
CA PRO A 39 -12.62 4.36 4.70
C PRO A 39 -13.08 5.78 4.37
N PHE A 40 -13.11 6.11 3.09
CA PHE A 40 -13.64 7.40 2.66
C PHE A 40 -15.13 7.51 2.98
N PRO A 41 -15.60 8.64 3.52
CA PRO A 41 -17.01 8.81 3.85
C PRO A 41 -17.92 8.83 2.63
N ASP A 42 -17.41 9.28 1.48
CA ASP A 42 -18.12 9.34 0.21
C ASP A 42 -17.15 9.36 -0.98
N LEU A 43 -17.69 9.27 -2.18
CA LEU A 43 -16.90 9.24 -3.41
C LEU A 43 -16.14 10.55 -3.64
N GLU A 44 -16.70 11.68 -3.23
CA GLU A 44 -16.03 12.98 -3.35
C GLU A 44 -14.78 13.06 -2.48
N ALA A 45 -14.86 12.61 -1.24
CA ALA A 45 -13.70 12.54 -0.35
C ALA A 45 -12.61 11.63 -0.91
N ALA A 46 -12.99 10.47 -1.47
CA ALA A 46 -12.07 9.58 -2.15
C ALA A 46 -11.40 10.27 -3.34
N SER A 47 -12.18 10.97 -4.17
CA SER A 47 -11.68 11.72 -5.31
C SER A 47 -10.68 12.79 -4.91
N GLN A 48 -10.97 13.55 -3.87
CA GLN A 48 -10.07 14.60 -3.37
C GLN A 48 -8.75 14.04 -2.86
N THR A 49 -8.80 12.98 -2.05
CA THR A 49 -7.59 12.34 -1.50
C THR A 49 -6.74 11.74 -2.61
N LEU A 50 -7.33 10.96 -3.49
CA LEU A 50 -6.59 10.27 -4.56
C LEU A 50 -6.07 11.24 -5.62
N SER A 51 -6.78 12.34 -5.87
CA SER A 51 -6.27 13.43 -6.72
C SER A 51 -5.07 14.13 -6.08
N GLY A 52 -5.08 14.26 -4.75
CA GLY A 52 -3.92 14.75 -3.98
C GLY A 52 -2.70 13.84 -4.17
N PHE A 53 -2.89 12.54 -4.00
CA PHE A 53 -1.83 11.56 -4.22
C PHE A 53 -1.31 11.56 -5.67
N ALA A 54 -2.19 11.75 -6.65
CA ALA A 54 -1.77 11.87 -8.04
C ALA A 54 -0.85 13.09 -8.26
N ARG A 55 -1.15 14.21 -7.62
CA ARG A 55 -0.27 15.41 -7.67
C ARG A 55 1.07 15.15 -6.97
N ASP A 56 1.05 14.52 -5.80
CA ASP A 56 2.27 14.18 -5.07
C ASP A 56 3.13 13.17 -5.86
N MET A 57 2.49 12.26 -6.57
CA MET A 57 3.16 11.32 -7.47
C MET A 57 3.82 12.04 -8.66
N GLU A 58 3.14 13.01 -9.26
CA GLU A 58 3.73 13.86 -10.32
C GLU A 58 4.91 14.69 -9.81
N ALA A 59 4.85 15.14 -8.54
CA ALA A 59 5.95 15.85 -7.88
C ALA A 59 7.14 14.93 -7.52
N GLY A 60 6.96 13.62 -7.58
CA GLY A 60 8.00 12.65 -7.23
C GLY A 60 8.12 12.37 -5.73
N ASP A 61 7.10 12.69 -4.95
CA ASP A 61 7.12 12.54 -3.49
C ASP A 61 6.57 11.20 -3.01
N MET A 62 5.69 10.58 -3.79
CA MET A 62 5.10 9.29 -3.47
C MET A 62 4.72 8.47 -4.71
N LEU A 63 4.35 7.22 -4.50
CA LEU A 63 3.66 6.38 -5.48
C LEU A 63 2.32 5.92 -4.90
N GLU A 64 1.26 6.12 -5.67
CA GLU A 64 -0.05 5.50 -5.46
C GLU A 64 -0.30 4.56 -6.62
N LEU A 65 -0.10 3.25 -6.39
CA LEU A 65 -0.14 2.24 -7.43
C LEU A 65 -1.34 1.32 -7.24
N VAL A 66 -2.11 1.10 -8.30
CA VAL A 66 -3.18 0.10 -8.28
C VAL A 66 -2.63 -1.26 -8.69
N ILE A 67 -3.16 -2.30 -8.05
CA ILE A 67 -2.87 -3.69 -8.34
C ILE A 67 -4.02 -4.25 -9.18
N LEU A 68 -3.71 -4.70 -10.37
CA LEU A 68 -4.68 -5.28 -11.30
C LEU A 68 -4.34 -6.74 -11.59
N SER A 69 -5.37 -7.56 -11.82
CA SER A 69 -5.18 -8.88 -12.41
C SER A 69 -4.67 -8.75 -13.85
N ARG A 70 -4.29 -9.86 -14.45
CA ARG A 70 -3.88 -9.88 -15.89
C ARG A 70 -5.02 -9.42 -16.81
N GLU A 71 -6.25 -9.64 -16.41
CA GLU A 71 -7.46 -9.25 -17.15
C GLU A 71 -7.88 -7.79 -16.88
N GLY A 72 -7.16 -7.10 -15.98
CA GLY A 72 -7.44 -5.70 -15.65
C GLY A 72 -8.42 -5.50 -14.49
N GLU A 73 -8.76 -6.55 -13.75
CA GLU A 73 -9.62 -6.44 -12.57
C GLU A 73 -8.86 -5.74 -11.44
N PHE A 74 -9.51 -4.78 -10.77
CA PHE A 74 -8.95 -4.09 -9.62
C PHE A 74 -8.88 -5.02 -8.40
N LEU A 75 -7.70 -5.15 -7.82
CA LEU A 75 -7.44 -6.04 -6.68
C LEU A 75 -7.06 -5.29 -5.39
N GLY A 76 -6.50 -4.11 -5.49
CA GLY A 76 -6.03 -3.35 -4.35
C GLY A 76 -5.03 -2.28 -4.74
N SER A 77 -4.19 -1.87 -3.79
CA SER A 77 -3.24 -0.78 -3.98
C SER A 77 -1.97 -0.98 -3.18
N VAL A 78 -0.87 -0.44 -3.70
CA VAL A 78 0.40 -0.28 -2.99
C VAL A 78 0.74 1.20 -2.98
N GLU A 79 0.99 1.75 -1.80
CA GLU A 79 1.46 3.10 -1.61
C GLU A 79 2.95 3.10 -1.19
N VAL A 80 3.69 4.06 -1.69
CA VAL A 80 5.07 4.33 -1.26
C VAL A 80 5.15 5.81 -0.90
N PHE A 81 5.22 6.13 0.38
CA PHE A 81 5.31 7.50 0.87
C PHE A 81 6.76 7.88 1.12
N GLY A 82 7.06 9.17 0.95
CA GLY A 82 8.37 9.71 1.33
C GLY A 82 9.50 9.29 0.38
N LEU A 83 9.28 9.35 -0.92
CA LEU A 83 10.32 9.03 -1.92
C LEU A 83 11.55 9.94 -1.84
N GLN A 84 11.43 11.11 -1.21
CA GLN A 84 12.55 12.03 -0.97
C GLN A 84 13.23 11.76 0.38
N GLU A 85 12.67 10.90 1.20
CA GLU A 85 13.20 10.53 2.50
C GLU A 85 14.26 9.43 2.38
N GLU A 86 15.01 9.21 3.45
CA GLU A 86 16.02 8.16 3.52
C GLU A 86 15.41 6.75 3.45
N ALA A 87 14.24 6.58 4.07
CA ALA A 87 13.52 5.31 4.14
C ALA A 87 12.03 5.53 3.81
N PRO A 88 11.62 5.27 2.57
CA PRO A 88 10.21 5.34 2.21
C PRO A 88 9.34 4.37 3.01
N GLU A 89 8.10 4.76 3.27
CA GLU A 89 7.11 3.94 3.95
C GLU A 89 6.20 3.24 2.93
N LEU A 90 5.99 1.96 3.15
CA LEU A 90 5.18 1.10 2.28
C LEU A 90 3.81 0.86 2.89
N GLY A 91 2.77 1.02 2.10
CA GLY A 91 1.40 0.62 2.40
C GLY A 91 0.90 -0.40 1.38
N LEU A 92 0.02 -1.28 1.82
CA LEU A 92 -0.59 -2.29 0.96
C LEU A 92 -1.98 -2.64 1.48
N TRP A 93 -2.94 -2.72 0.58
CA TRP A 93 -4.21 -3.37 0.88
C TRP A 93 -4.74 -4.11 -0.36
N LEU A 94 -5.50 -5.16 -0.10
CA LEU A 94 -6.20 -5.94 -1.12
C LEU A 94 -7.69 -5.96 -0.79
N LYS A 95 -8.53 -5.89 -1.80
CA LYS A 95 -9.97 -6.12 -1.62
C LYS A 95 -10.22 -7.52 -1.06
N SER A 96 -11.35 -7.71 -0.39
CA SER A 96 -11.67 -8.95 0.32
C SER A 96 -11.52 -10.18 -0.57
N ALA A 97 -12.07 -10.15 -1.78
CA ALA A 97 -12.02 -11.28 -2.72
C ALA A 97 -10.61 -11.63 -3.24
N ALA A 98 -9.64 -10.71 -3.10
CA ALA A 98 -8.27 -10.92 -3.56
C ALA A 98 -7.32 -11.38 -2.44
N GLN A 99 -7.81 -11.52 -1.21
CA GLN A 99 -6.99 -11.97 -0.08
C GLN A 99 -6.82 -13.49 -0.07
N GLY A 100 -5.72 -13.96 0.53
CA GLY A 100 -5.46 -15.38 0.72
C GLY A 100 -4.88 -16.13 -0.48
N SER A 101 -4.49 -15.43 -1.55
CA SER A 101 -3.95 -16.03 -2.80
C SER A 101 -2.50 -15.66 -3.08
N GLY A 102 -1.83 -14.96 -2.16
CA GLY A 102 -0.44 -14.56 -2.31
C GLY A 102 -0.22 -13.29 -3.13
N TYR A 103 -1.26 -12.57 -3.51
CA TYR A 103 -1.14 -11.34 -4.30
C TYR A 103 -0.39 -10.22 -3.55
N GLY A 104 -0.58 -10.12 -2.23
CA GLY A 104 0.10 -9.12 -1.42
C GLY A 104 1.62 -9.26 -1.48
N TYR A 105 2.13 -10.46 -1.29
CA TYR A 105 3.55 -10.74 -1.41
C TYR A 105 4.08 -10.48 -2.83
N GLU A 106 3.36 -10.97 -3.84
CA GLU A 106 3.74 -10.79 -5.25
C GLU A 106 3.81 -9.32 -5.64
N ALA A 107 2.82 -8.53 -5.23
CA ALA A 107 2.78 -7.09 -5.50
C ALA A 107 3.88 -6.32 -4.76
N LEU A 108 4.01 -6.55 -3.46
CA LEU A 108 5.00 -5.83 -2.65
C LEU A 108 6.42 -6.19 -3.08
N ARG A 109 6.69 -7.44 -3.38
CA ARG A 109 7.98 -7.88 -3.92
C ARG A 109 8.33 -7.16 -5.21
N ALA A 110 7.38 -7.08 -6.14
CA ALA A 110 7.60 -6.42 -7.43
C ALA A 110 7.86 -4.92 -7.28
N VAL A 111 7.15 -4.26 -6.37
CA VAL A 111 7.38 -2.83 -6.08
C VAL A 111 8.74 -2.62 -5.41
N LEU A 112 9.11 -3.47 -4.45
CA LEU A 112 10.43 -3.43 -3.82
C LEU A 112 11.56 -3.65 -4.82
N ASP A 113 11.42 -4.62 -5.73
CA ASP A 113 12.42 -4.86 -6.77
C ASP A 113 12.59 -3.64 -7.68
N TYR A 114 11.48 -2.97 -8.01
CA TYR A 114 11.53 -1.70 -8.75
C TYR A 114 12.28 -0.61 -7.98
N LEU A 115 11.93 -0.40 -6.70
CA LEU A 115 12.56 0.61 -5.87
C LEU A 115 14.05 0.31 -5.63
N ASN A 116 14.40 -0.94 -5.40
CA ASN A 116 15.78 -1.39 -5.24
C ASN A 116 16.61 -1.13 -6.51
N GLY A 117 15.98 -1.26 -7.67
CA GLY A 117 16.61 -0.94 -8.96
C GLY A 117 17.01 0.53 -9.12
N LEU A 118 16.40 1.43 -8.34
CA LEU A 118 16.78 2.85 -8.32
C LEU A 118 18.11 3.11 -7.58
N ASN A 119 18.61 2.15 -6.82
CA ASN A 119 19.84 2.24 -6.00
C ASN A 119 19.87 3.45 -5.06
N LYS A 120 18.70 3.84 -4.55
CA LYS A 120 18.51 5.04 -3.73
C LYS A 120 18.30 4.74 -2.25
N TYR A 121 17.66 3.62 -1.94
CA TYR A 121 17.23 3.28 -0.58
C TYR A 121 17.96 2.06 -0.04
N ARG A 122 18.26 2.07 1.27
CA ARG A 122 18.85 0.91 1.97
C ARG A 122 17.83 0.06 2.66
N HIS A 123 16.72 0.66 3.08
CA HIS A 123 15.61 -0.01 3.71
C HIS A 123 14.32 0.79 3.53
N TYR A 124 13.22 0.16 3.88
CA TYR A 124 11.87 0.71 3.80
C TYR A 124 11.17 0.50 5.13
N ILE A 125 10.24 1.37 5.47
CA ILE A 125 9.40 1.24 6.66
C ILE A 125 8.10 0.57 6.27
N TYR A 126 7.68 -0.42 7.06
CA TYR A 126 6.40 -1.10 6.92
C TYR A 126 5.77 -1.24 8.29
N GLU A 127 4.50 -0.89 8.41
CA GLU A 127 3.78 -0.94 9.67
C GLU A 127 2.55 -1.82 9.55
N ALA A 128 2.27 -2.61 10.59
CA ALA A 128 1.07 -3.43 10.66
C ALA A 128 0.57 -3.50 12.11
N ASP A 129 -0.76 -3.41 12.28
CA ASP A 129 -1.37 -3.60 13.59
C ASP A 129 -1.05 -5.00 14.11
N VAL A 130 -0.76 -5.11 15.40
CA VAL A 130 -0.35 -6.37 16.05
C VAL A 130 -1.39 -7.48 15.95
N ARG A 131 -2.64 -7.14 15.62
CA ARG A 131 -3.74 -8.09 15.41
C ARG A 131 -3.86 -8.54 13.95
N ASN A 132 -3.19 -7.87 13.04
CA ASN A 132 -3.24 -8.16 11.61
C ASN A 132 -2.20 -9.21 11.23
N ALA A 133 -2.47 -10.47 11.56
CA ALA A 133 -1.54 -11.58 11.34
C ALA A 133 -1.08 -11.72 9.87
N PRO A 134 -1.94 -11.58 8.84
CA PRO A 134 -1.48 -11.63 7.45
C PRO A 134 -0.47 -10.54 7.09
N SER A 135 -0.65 -9.31 7.58
CA SER A 135 0.27 -8.20 7.33
C SER A 135 1.59 -8.35 8.08
N LEU A 136 1.57 -8.84 9.32
CA LEU A 136 2.80 -9.17 10.06
C LEU A 136 3.57 -10.28 9.34
N GLY A 137 2.89 -11.34 8.93
CA GLY A 137 3.49 -12.44 8.19
C GLY A 137 4.04 -12.01 6.82
N LEU A 138 3.44 -11.02 6.19
CA LEU A 138 3.96 -10.46 4.95
C LEU A 138 5.33 -9.80 5.15
N ALA A 139 5.49 -8.96 6.17
CA ALA A 139 6.77 -8.34 6.49
C ALA A 139 7.87 -9.38 6.74
N GLU A 140 7.54 -10.47 7.41
CA GLU A 140 8.46 -11.55 7.77
C GLU A 140 8.91 -12.40 6.57
N LYS A 141 8.23 -12.32 5.43
CA LYS A 141 8.64 -12.97 4.18
C LYS A 141 9.80 -12.25 3.48
N PHE A 142 10.10 -11.03 3.89
CA PHE A 142 11.22 -10.26 3.39
C PHE A 142 12.37 -10.29 4.40
N ARG A 143 13.55 -9.89 3.96
CA ARG A 143 14.65 -9.60 4.88
C ARG A 143 14.25 -8.36 5.69
N SER A 144 13.81 -8.57 6.91
CA SER A 144 13.25 -7.52 7.75
C SER A 144 13.66 -7.65 9.21
N GLU A 145 13.54 -6.56 9.93
CA GLU A 145 13.72 -6.49 11.39
C GLU A 145 12.50 -5.80 12.00
N ALA A 146 11.94 -6.40 13.05
CA ALA A 146 10.92 -5.77 13.85
C ALA A 146 11.57 -4.69 14.74
N GLY A 147 11.01 -3.51 14.73
CA GLY A 147 11.45 -2.39 15.56
C GLY A 147 10.47 -2.08 16.67
N GLU A 148 10.21 -0.81 16.89
CA GLU A 148 9.30 -0.31 17.92
C GLU A 148 7.84 -0.59 17.63
N ARG A 149 6.98 -0.38 18.63
CA ARG A 149 5.53 -0.34 18.47
C ARG A 149 5.06 1.09 18.66
N GLN A 150 4.05 1.48 17.90
CA GLN A 150 3.46 2.81 17.95
C GLN A 150 1.95 2.72 18.12
N ASP A 151 1.41 3.53 19.04
CA ASP A 151 -0.03 3.68 19.17
C ASP A 151 -0.53 4.73 18.18
N LEU A 152 -1.63 4.43 17.52
CA LEU A 152 -2.28 5.32 16.56
C LEU A 152 -3.79 5.32 16.79
N THR A 153 -4.39 6.50 16.86
CA THR A 153 -5.84 6.67 16.88
C THR A 153 -6.26 7.33 15.57
N THR A 154 -7.16 6.69 14.82
CA THR A 154 -7.67 7.24 13.56
C THR A 154 -8.70 8.35 13.82
N GLU A 155 -9.10 9.05 12.75
CA GLU A 155 -10.13 10.10 12.86
C GLU A 155 -11.45 9.58 13.40
N SER A 156 -11.84 8.34 13.08
CA SER A 156 -13.05 7.70 13.62
C SER A 156 -12.92 7.25 15.08
N GLY A 157 -11.74 7.39 15.68
CA GLY A 157 -11.47 6.92 17.04
C GLY A 157 -11.02 5.48 17.16
N LYS A 158 -10.74 4.81 16.01
CA LYS A 158 -10.20 3.46 16.01
C LYS A 158 -8.78 3.45 16.55
N GLU A 159 -8.51 2.60 17.53
CA GLU A 159 -7.21 2.47 18.17
C GLU A 159 -6.41 1.33 17.52
N LEU A 160 -5.21 1.64 17.07
CA LEU A 160 -4.26 0.70 16.48
C LEU A 160 -2.99 0.67 17.30
N VAL A 161 -2.37 -0.51 17.39
CA VAL A 161 -1.02 -0.69 17.91
C VAL A 161 -0.18 -1.24 16.76
N LEU A 162 0.68 -0.40 16.20
CA LEU A 162 1.45 -0.73 15.00
C LEU A 162 2.81 -1.31 15.37
N GLN A 163 3.11 -2.48 14.85
CA GLN A 163 4.47 -3.02 14.83
C GLN A 163 5.18 -2.40 13.62
N VAL A 164 6.27 -1.71 13.87
CA VAL A 164 7.12 -1.13 12.82
C VAL A 164 8.17 -2.15 12.38
N TYR A 165 8.32 -2.33 11.08
CA TYR A 165 9.37 -3.15 10.48
C TYR A 165 10.27 -2.29 9.60
N ARG A 166 11.55 -2.64 9.57
CA ARG A 166 12.46 -2.26 8.48
C ARG A 166 12.55 -3.43 7.51
N ILE A 167 12.25 -3.16 6.25
CA ILE A 167 12.47 -4.13 5.17
C ILE A 167 13.72 -3.68 4.41
N PHE A 168 14.71 -4.55 4.32
CA PHE A 168 15.99 -4.21 3.69
C PHE A 168 15.96 -4.44 2.17
N ALA A 169 16.65 -3.55 1.48
CA ALA A 169 16.84 -3.65 0.04
C ALA A 169 17.60 -4.93 -0.38
#